data_fdae4b59a6cbc79ce98f549908bd17bf
#
_entry.id   fdae4b59a6cbc79ce98f549908bd17bf
#
_cell.length_a   1.000
_cell.length_b   1.000
_cell.length_c   1.000
_cell.angle_alpha   90.00
_cell.angle_beta   90.00
_cell.angle_gamma   90.00
#
_symmetry.space_group_name_H-M   'P 1'
#
loop_
_entity.id
_entity.type
_entity.pdbx_description
1 polymer ?
#
loop_
_entity_poly.entity_id
_entity_poly.type
_entity_poly.pdbx_seq_one_letter_code
_entity_poly.pdbx_strand_id
1 'polypeptide(L)'
;MSPRTPKQFESIREEKMTLIMDTALQHFAAEGFHSTTISHIARHAGISKGLMYNYFSSKEELLEALINRSVYEIYNSFDINRDGFLTEDEFEYFIRQTAKILIEKKNIWRLFFQLLMQNDVREQFIRSFPGKETLPGRTETEQNEFFVAKIMKTISDYFIRKKERRGTDYDPFTDMNMFVLTLKGFALTFVYIEETDKLFLEETVNKIIETYK
;
A
#
# COMPACT_ATOMS: atom_id res chain seq x y z
N MET A 1 -38.01 12.52 -13.18
CA MET A 1 -36.78 11.80 -12.72
C MET A 1 -36.90 11.60 -11.22
N SER A 2 -36.84 10.36 -10.73
CA SER A 2 -36.86 10.12 -9.28
C SER A 2 -35.58 10.66 -8.62
N PRO A 3 -35.66 11.28 -7.44
CA PRO A 3 -34.48 11.74 -6.73
C PRO A 3 -33.56 10.54 -6.40
N ARG A 4 -32.25 10.74 -6.53
CA ARG A 4 -31.26 9.71 -6.22
C ARG A 4 -31.30 9.34 -4.75
N THR A 5 -31.15 8.06 -4.46
CA THR A 5 -31.10 7.55 -3.08
C THR A 5 -29.73 7.90 -2.44
N PRO A 6 -29.62 7.99 -1.10
CA PRO A 6 -28.33 8.18 -0.41
C PRO A 6 -27.26 7.17 -0.86
N LYS A 7 -27.61 5.90 -1.05
CA LYS A 7 -26.71 4.85 -1.53
C LYS A 7 -26.18 5.11 -2.95
N GLN A 8 -27.03 5.66 -3.84
CA GLN A 8 -26.59 6.05 -5.19
C GLN A 8 -25.64 7.25 -5.16
N PHE A 9 -25.86 8.22 -4.25
CA PHE A 9 -24.93 9.32 -4.05
C PHE A 9 -23.56 8.86 -3.55
N GLU A 10 -23.55 7.92 -2.62
CA GLU A 10 -22.30 7.35 -2.07
C GLU A 10 -21.52 6.59 -3.13
N SER A 11 -22.15 5.72 -3.92
CA SER A 11 -21.52 5.02 -5.05
C SER A 11 -20.91 5.99 -6.06
N ILE A 12 -21.64 7.05 -6.45
CA ILE A 12 -21.12 8.07 -7.38
C ILE A 12 -19.93 8.82 -6.77
N ARG A 13 -19.96 9.08 -5.45
CA ARG A 13 -18.84 9.72 -4.76
C ARG A 13 -17.60 8.85 -4.79
N GLU A 14 -17.73 7.57 -4.47
CA GLU A 14 -16.64 6.58 -4.49
C GLU A 14 -16.03 6.42 -5.89
N GLU A 15 -16.88 6.30 -6.93
CA GLU A 15 -16.43 6.26 -8.32
C GLU A 15 -15.63 7.51 -8.71
N LYS A 16 -16.08 8.68 -8.28
CA LYS A 16 -15.37 9.93 -8.55
C LYS A 16 -14.06 10.04 -7.78
N MET A 17 -14.03 9.62 -6.52
CA MET A 17 -12.78 9.55 -5.73
C MET A 17 -11.77 8.63 -6.40
N THR A 18 -12.19 7.45 -6.84
CA THR A 18 -11.34 6.50 -7.57
C THR A 18 -10.78 7.12 -8.84
N LEU A 19 -11.62 7.74 -9.66
CA LEU A 19 -11.19 8.42 -10.90
C LEU A 19 -10.17 9.54 -10.61
N ILE A 20 -10.39 10.34 -9.58
CA ILE A 20 -9.46 11.41 -9.18
C ILE A 20 -8.12 10.82 -8.77
N MET A 21 -8.14 9.78 -7.93
CA MET A 21 -6.93 9.12 -7.44
C MET A 21 -6.14 8.47 -8.58
N ASP A 22 -6.80 7.78 -9.51
CA ASP A 22 -6.13 7.13 -10.66
C ASP A 22 -5.50 8.18 -11.59
N THR A 23 -6.22 9.29 -11.84
CA THR A 23 -5.69 10.41 -12.63
C THR A 23 -4.49 11.04 -11.94
N ALA A 24 -4.57 11.26 -10.62
CA ALA A 24 -3.48 11.84 -9.84
C ALA A 24 -2.24 10.94 -9.83
N LEU A 25 -2.41 9.62 -9.66
CA LEU A 25 -1.31 8.66 -9.69
C LEU A 25 -0.55 8.72 -11.02
N GLN A 26 -1.27 8.78 -12.14
CA GLN A 26 -0.65 8.90 -13.46
C GLN A 26 0.18 10.20 -13.59
N HIS A 27 -0.38 11.35 -13.19
CA HIS A 27 0.32 12.62 -13.27
C HIS A 27 1.49 12.73 -12.30
N PHE A 28 1.32 12.29 -11.07
CA PHE A 28 2.40 12.29 -10.08
C PHE A 28 3.57 11.38 -10.50
N ALA A 29 3.29 10.23 -11.08
CA ALA A 29 4.33 9.32 -11.55
C ALA A 29 5.04 9.86 -12.80
N ALA A 30 4.31 10.42 -13.77
CA ALA A 30 4.85 10.85 -15.05
C ALA A 30 5.51 12.24 -15.00
N GLU A 31 4.91 13.19 -14.31
CA GLU A 31 5.31 14.60 -14.31
C GLU A 31 6.03 15.02 -13.02
N GLY A 32 5.93 14.22 -11.98
CA GLY A 32 6.43 14.52 -10.64
C GLY A 32 5.38 15.17 -9.73
N PHE A 33 5.50 14.89 -8.43
CA PHE A 33 4.59 15.40 -7.41
C PHE A 33 4.56 16.93 -7.38
N HIS A 34 5.73 17.59 -7.36
CA HIS A 34 5.82 19.06 -7.26
C HIS A 34 5.25 19.77 -8.50
N SER A 35 5.53 19.26 -9.69
CA SER A 35 5.11 19.87 -10.97
C SER A 35 3.61 19.73 -11.21
N THR A 36 2.98 18.70 -10.67
CA THR A 36 1.55 18.46 -10.82
C THR A 36 0.72 19.37 -9.92
N THR A 37 -0.35 19.94 -10.45
CA THR A 37 -1.28 20.79 -9.68
C THR A 37 -2.66 20.16 -9.57
N ILE A 38 -3.39 20.49 -8.47
CA ILE A 38 -4.79 20.06 -8.29
C ILE A 38 -5.66 20.47 -9.49
N SER A 39 -5.44 21.66 -10.05
CA SER A 39 -6.20 22.14 -11.23
C SER A 39 -5.92 21.31 -12.48
N HIS A 40 -4.69 20.80 -12.63
CA HIS A 40 -4.31 19.92 -13.73
C HIS A 40 -5.00 18.55 -13.60
N ILE A 41 -4.96 17.96 -12.41
CA ILE A 41 -5.65 16.70 -12.11
C ILE A 41 -7.15 16.83 -12.33
N ALA A 42 -7.80 17.90 -11.80
CA ALA A 42 -9.23 18.13 -11.96
C ALA A 42 -9.65 18.18 -13.43
N ARG A 43 -8.88 18.90 -14.26
CA ARG A 43 -9.13 19.01 -15.72
C ARG A 43 -9.09 17.64 -16.39
N HIS A 44 -8.09 16.80 -16.09
CA HIS A 44 -7.94 15.47 -16.69
C HIS A 44 -8.95 14.45 -16.14
N ALA A 45 -9.37 14.60 -14.88
CA ALA A 45 -10.47 13.82 -14.30
C ALA A 45 -11.87 14.29 -14.79
N GLY A 46 -11.95 15.32 -15.65
CA GLY A 46 -13.21 15.83 -16.18
C GLY A 46 -14.13 16.47 -15.13
N ILE A 47 -13.55 17.07 -14.08
CA ILE A 47 -14.30 17.73 -13.00
C ILE A 47 -13.85 19.19 -12.82
N SER A 48 -14.72 20.01 -12.24
CA SER A 48 -14.36 21.39 -11.89
C SER A 48 -13.36 21.42 -10.73
N LYS A 49 -12.53 22.46 -10.71
CA LYS A 49 -11.61 22.71 -9.59
C LYS A 49 -12.34 22.81 -8.23
N GLY A 50 -13.53 23.44 -8.21
CA GLY A 50 -14.34 23.55 -6.99
C GLY A 50 -14.83 22.17 -6.52
N LEU A 51 -15.26 21.32 -7.44
CA LEU A 51 -15.67 19.95 -7.10
C LEU A 51 -14.47 19.12 -6.58
N MET A 52 -13.28 19.31 -7.14
CA MET A 52 -12.07 18.66 -6.68
C MET A 52 -11.79 18.93 -5.20
N TYR A 53 -11.93 20.19 -4.76
CA TYR A 53 -11.72 20.55 -3.36
C TYR A 53 -12.79 20.01 -2.38
N ASN A 54 -13.93 19.51 -2.88
CA ASN A 54 -14.90 18.77 -2.07
C ASN A 54 -14.47 17.33 -1.78
N TYR A 55 -13.48 16.81 -2.52
CA TYR A 55 -12.93 15.47 -2.32
C TYR A 55 -11.59 15.51 -1.59
N PHE A 56 -10.72 16.44 -1.96
CA PHE A 56 -9.35 16.55 -1.42
C PHE A 56 -9.00 18.03 -1.24
N SER A 57 -8.71 18.42 -0.01
CA SER A 57 -8.41 19.82 0.35
C SER A 57 -7.03 20.27 -0.15
N SER A 58 -6.12 19.32 -0.37
CA SER A 58 -4.75 19.58 -0.83
C SER A 58 -4.23 18.46 -1.72
N LYS A 59 -3.10 18.73 -2.36
CA LYS A 59 -2.34 17.75 -3.15
C LYS A 59 -1.71 16.69 -2.25
N GLU A 60 -1.33 17.08 -1.07
CA GLU A 60 -0.74 16.24 -0.02
C GLU A 60 -1.79 15.25 0.51
N GLU A 61 -3.01 15.68 0.78
CA GLU A 61 -4.13 14.79 1.16
C GLU A 61 -4.44 13.78 0.06
N LEU A 62 -4.44 14.20 -1.20
CA LEU A 62 -4.64 13.30 -2.33
C LEU A 62 -3.52 12.26 -2.45
N LEU A 63 -2.27 12.65 -2.24
CA LEU A 63 -1.12 11.72 -2.21
C LEU A 63 -1.25 10.73 -1.05
N GLU A 64 -1.62 11.19 0.13
CA GLU A 64 -1.85 10.35 1.30
C GLU A 64 -2.97 9.32 1.04
N ALA A 65 -4.08 9.74 0.45
CA ALA A 65 -5.16 8.85 0.06
C ALA A 65 -4.73 7.79 -0.96
N LEU A 66 -3.86 8.14 -1.91
CA LEU A 66 -3.26 7.21 -2.87
C LEU A 66 -2.39 6.15 -2.20
N ILE A 67 -1.51 6.57 -1.28
CA ILE A 67 -0.64 5.68 -0.51
C ILE A 67 -1.51 4.70 0.29
N ASN A 68 -2.49 5.23 1.02
CA ASN A 68 -3.38 4.44 1.86
C ASN A 68 -4.19 3.42 1.06
N ARG A 69 -4.76 3.80 -0.08
CA ARG A 69 -5.50 2.88 -0.95
C ARG A 69 -4.62 1.72 -1.41
N SER A 70 -3.39 2.00 -1.82
CA SER A 70 -2.47 0.98 -2.32
C SER A 70 -2.03 0.00 -1.23
N VAL A 71 -1.76 0.50 -0.04
CA VAL A 71 -1.37 -0.32 1.12
C VAL A 71 -2.58 -1.09 1.68
N TYR A 72 -3.77 -0.50 1.68
CA TYR A 72 -4.98 -1.10 2.24
C TYR A 72 -5.37 -2.42 1.58
N GLU A 73 -5.19 -2.56 0.27
CA GLU A 73 -5.49 -3.81 -0.44
C GLU A 73 -4.59 -4.97 0.03
N ILE A 74 -3.31 -4.68 0.23
CA ILE A 74 -2.36 -5.68 0.76
C ILE A 74 -2.70 -6.00 2.22
N TYR A 75 -3.03 -4.99 3.00
CA TYR A 75 -3.41 -5.19 4.41
C TYR A 75 -4.66 -6.04 4.61
N ASN A 76 -5.66 -5.91 3.78
CA ASN A 76 -6.88 -6.72 3.91
C ASN A 76 -6.63 -8.23 3.75
N SER A 77 -5.48 -8.60 3.19
CA SER A 77 -5.05 -10.00 3.10
C SER A 77 -4.08 -10.41 4.21
N PHE A 78 -3.74 -9.50 5.12
CA PHE A 78 -2.69 -9.72 6.11
C PHE A 78 -3.20 -10.39 7.39
N ASP A 79 -4.20 -9.88 8.03
CA ASP A 79 -4.77 -10.37 9.30
C ASP A 79 -6.27 -10.54 9.07
N ILE A 80 -6.65 -11.71 8.53
CA ILE A 80 -8.00 -11.94 7.98
C ILE A 80 -9.05 -11.87 9.07
N ASN A 81 -8.75 -12.44 10.23
CA ASN A 81 -9.66 -12.47 11.38
C ASN A 81 -9.56 -11.21 12.26
N ARG A 82 -8.57 -10.33 11.98
CA ARG A 82 -8.30 -9.05 12.66
C ARG A 82 -8.02 -9.18 14.16
N ASP A 83 -7.46 -10.29 14.59
CA ASP A 83 -7.07 -10.52 15.99
C ASP A 83 -5.69 -9.97 16.34
N GLY A 84 -4.93 -9.48 15.36
CA GLY A 84 -3.59 -8.95 15.51
C GLY A 84 -2.52 -10.04 15.65
N PHE A 85 -2.89 -11.29 15.40
CA PHE A 85 -2.02 -12.45 15.47
C PHE A 85 -1.89 -13.09 14.08
N LEU A 86 -0.68 -13.20 13.55
CA LEU A 86 -0.43 -13.82 12.26
C LEU A 86 -0.06 -15.29 12.47
N THR A 87 -0.92 -16.19 12.05
CA THR A 87 -0.65 -17.62 11.99
C THR A 87 0.25 -17.98 10.80
N GLU A 88 0.80 -19.18 10.74
CA GLU A 88 1.57 -19.65 9.58
C GLU A 88 0.72 -19.70 8.30
N ASP A 89 -0.55 -20.08 8.42
CA ASP A 89 -1.46 -20.15 7.27
C ASP A 89 -1.87 -18.78 6.77
N GLU A 90 -2.08 -17.82 7.67
CA GLU A 90 -2.33 -16.42 7.31
C GLU A 90 -1.09 -15.76 6.70
N PHE A 91 0.11 -16.09 7.20
CA PHE A 91 1.36 -15.64 6.60
C PHE A 91 1.52 -16.14 5.17
N GLU A 92 1.28 -17.44 4.92
CA GLU A 92 1.28 -18.00 3.57
C GLU A 92 0.23 -17.34 2.68
N TYR A 93 -1.00 -17.21 3.17
CA TYR A 93 -2.08 -16.55 2.45
C TYR A 93 -1.73 -15.09 2.09
N PHE A 94 -1.17 -14.34 3.02
CA PHE A 94 -0.71 -12.98 2.80
C PHE A 94 0.32 -12.89 1.66
N ILE A 95 1.33 -13.76 1.65
CA ILE A 95 2.35 -13.78 0.58
C ILE A 95 1.71 -14.07 -0.78
N ARG A 96 0.84 -15.08 -0.85
CA ARG A 96 0.16 -15.46 -2.09
C ARG A 96 -0.76 -14.35 -2.61
N GLN A 97 -1.52 -13.71 -1.71
CA GLN A 97 -2.40 -12.60 -2.09
C GLN A 97 -1.62 -11.35 -2.50
N THR A 98 -0.53 -11.04 -1.82
CA THR A 98 0.36 -9.93 -2.21
C THR A 98 0.92 -10.16 -3.61
N ALA A 99 1.43 -11.36 -3.91
CA ALA A 99 1.92 -11.71 -5.24
C ALA A 99 0.81 -11.56 -6.30
N LYS A 100 -0.40 -12.07 -6.02
CA LYS A 100 -1.55 -11.95 -6.90
C LYS A 100 -1.92 -10.49 -7.18
N ILE A 101 -2.06 -9.66 -6.13
CA ILE A 101 -2.40 -8.23 -6.24
C ILE A 101 -1.35 -7.48 -7.08
N LEU A 102 -0.06 -7.73 -6.83
CA LEU A 102 1.05 -7.11 -7.57
C LEU A 102 0.99 -7.43 -9.07
N ILE A 103 0.66 -8.67 -9.43
CA ILE A 103 0.58 -9.11 -10.82
C ILE A 103 -0.70 -8.61 -11.51
N GLU A 104 -1.86 -8.76 -10.87
CA GLU A 104 -3.15 -8.32 -11.43
C GLU A 104 -3.22 -6.79 -11.62
N LYS A 105 -2.60 -6.03 -10.71
CA LYS A 105 -2.57 -4.56 -10.75
C LYS A 105 -1.21 -3.98 -11.11
N LYS A 106 -0.43 -4.71 -11.89
CA LYS A 106 0.96 -4.40 -12.25
C LYS A 106 1.18 -2.95 -12.68
N ASN A 107 0.31 -2.41 -13.52
CA ASN A 107 0.44 -1.04 -14.01
C ASN A 107 0.28 -0.01 -12.88
N ILE A 108 -0.66 -0.23 -11.96
CA ILE A 108 -0.89 0.65 -10.80
C ILE A 108 0.35 0.61 -9.88
N TRP A 109 0.86 -0.59 -9.59
CA TRP A 109 2.04 -0.75 -8.75
C TRP A 109 3.30 -0.18 -9.38
N ARG A 110 3.45 -0.29 -10.70
CA ARG A 110 4.55 0.36 -11.44
C ARG A 110 4.53 1.88 -11.26
N LEU A 111 3.38 2.51 -11.45
CA LEU A 111 3.22 3.95 -11.23
C LEU A 111 3.46 4.34 -9.76
N PHE A 112 2.98 3.53 -8.83
CA PHE A 112 3.20 3.74 -7.40
C PHE A 112 4.70 3.66 -7.03
N PHE A 113 5.44 2.67 -7.53
CA PHE A 113 6.88 2.60 -7.31
C PHE A 113 7.64 3.74 -7.96
N GLN A 114 7.25 4.17 -9.17
CA GLN A 114 7.83 5.36 -9.80
C GLN A 114 7.60 6.62 -8.93
N LEU A 115 6.43 6.75 -8.36
CA LEU A 115 6.11 7.82 -7.43
C LEU A 115 6.99 7.78 -6.17
N LEU A 116 7.17 6.60 -5.57
CA LEU A 116 8.02 6.42 -4.39
C LEU A 116 9.52 6.66 -4.66
N MET A 117 9.97 6.64 -5.91
CA MET A 117 11.35 7.00 -6.26
C MET A 117 11.60 8.51 -6.19
N GLN A 118 10.58 9.35 -6.16
CA GLN A 118 10.72 10.79 -6.00
C GLN A 118 11.06 11.11 -4.53
N ASN A 119 12.11 11.91 -4.31
CA ASN A 119 12.65 12.17 -2.97
C ASN A 119 11.58 12.68 -1.98
N ASP A 120 10.77 13.64 -2.43
CA ASP A 120 9.78 14.31 -1.58
C ASP A 120 8.65 13.38 -1.18
N VAL A 121 8.20 12.54 -2.13
CA VAL A 121 7.18 11.52 -1.89
C VAL A 121 7.71 10.43 -0.97
N ARG A 122 8.95 9.99 -1.20
CA ARG A 122 9.61 9.00 -0.35
C ARG A 122 9.77 9.49 1.09
N GLU A 123 10.16 10.75 1.30
CA GLU A 123 10.24 11.31 2.64
C GLU A 123 8.89 11.36 3.34
N GLN A 124 7.84 11.77 2.63
CA GLN A 124 6.48 11.77 3.16
C GLN A 124 6.00 10.35 3.48
N PHE A 125 6.26 9.39 2.59
CA PHE A 125 5.96 7.97 2.80
C PHE A 125 6.72 7.40 4.00
N ILE A 126 8.03 7.70 4.15
CA ILE A 126 8.82 7.25 5.30
C ILE A 126 8.33 7.88 6.60
N ARG A 127 7.89 9.13 6.58
CA ARG A 127 7.29 9.79 7.75
C ARG A 127 5.97 9.17 8.19
N SER A 128 5.25 8.54 7.26
CA SER A 128 4.03 7.78 7.55
C SER A 128 4.30 6.41 8.21
N PHE A 129 5.57 5.96 8.26
CA PHE A 129 5.96 4.77 9.01
C PHE A 129 6.26 5.12 10.48
N PRO A 130 5.67 4.41 11.45
CA PRO A 130 5.93 4.70 12.87
C PRO A 130 7.36 4.28 13.26
N GLY A 131 8.03 5.18 13.95
CA GLY A 131 9.39 4.97 14.44
C GLY A 131 10.11 6.28 14.78
N LYS A 132 9.51 7.43 14.46
CA LYS A 132 9.97 8.75 14.92
C LYS A 132 8.82 9.49 15.59
N GLU A 133 9.10 10.03 16.76
CA GLU A 133 8.23 10.76 17.69
C GLU A 133 7.02 11.44 17.06
N THR A 134 5.83 11.00 17.47
CA THR A 134 4.55 11.60 17.15
C THR A 134 4.46 13.00 17.76
N LEU A 135 4.31 14.01 16.91
CA LEU A 135 3.93 15.36 17.35
C LEU A 135 2.44 15.39 17.73
N PRO A 136 2.04 15.99 18.85
CA PRO A 136 0.64 16.00 19.29
C PRO A 136 -0.23 16.92 18.44
N GLY A 137 -1.40 16.44 17.99
CA GLY A 137 -2.47 17.24 17.41
C GLY A 137 -2.99 16.82 16.02
N ARG A 138 -3.13 15.53 15.70
CA ARG A 138 -3.62 15.05 14.40
C ARG A 138 -4.88 14.19 14.53
N THR A 139 -5.92 14.47 13.69
CA THR A 139 -7.25 13.86 13.82
C THR A 139 -7.59 12.76 12.80
N GLU A 140 -7.06 12.75 11.58
CA GLU A 140 -7.31 11.69 10.59
C GLU A 140 -6.05 10.92 10.19
N THR A 141 -4.90 11.55 10.32
CA THR A 141 -3.58 10.96 10.09
C THR A 141 -3.26 9.84 11.10
N GLU A 142 -3.81 9.91 12.31
CA GLU A 142 -3.64 8.90 13.36
C GLU A 142 -4.13 7.50 12.98
N GLN A 143 -5.19 7.38 12.17
CA GLN A 143 -5.69 6.08 11.74
C GLN A 143 -4.75 5.41 10.73
N ASN A 144 -4.05 6.17 9.91
CA ASN A 144 -3.18 5.67 8.86
C ASN A 144 -1.76 5.36 9.37
N GLU A 145 -1.21 6.19 10.26
CA GLU A 145 0.03 5.87 10.99
C GLU A 145 -0.15 4.59 11.82
N PHE A 146 -1.32 4.41 12.39
CA PHE A 146 -1.71 3.22 13.13
C PHE A 146 -1.72 1.94 12.25
N PHE A 147 -2.04 2.07 10.98
CA PHE A 147 -2.21 0.96 10.05
C PHE A 147 -0.88 0.28 9.67
N VAL A 148 0.10 1.05 9.20
CA VAL A 148 1.43 0.52 8.87
C VAL A 148 2.16 0.04 10.12
N ALA A 149 2.00 0.76 11.25
CA ALA A 149 2.53 0.34 12.54
C ALA A 149 1.97 -1.01 12.97
N LYS A 150 0.67 -1.21 12.79
CA LYS A 150 0.00 -2.46 13.12
C LYS A 150 0.56 -3.61 12.27
N ILE A 151 0.71 -3.42 10.97
CA ILE A 151 1.32 -4.42 10.08
C ILE A 151 2.73 -4.77 10.55
N MET A 152 3.58 -3.77 10.73
CA MET A 152 4.98 -4.00 11.13
C MET A 152 5.09 -4.67 12.50
N LYS A 153 4.22 -4.27 13.44
CA LYS A 153 4.15 -4.92 14.75
C LYS A 153 3.75 -6.39 14.62
N THR A 154 2.69 -6.69 13.87
CA THR A 154 2.18 -8.06 13.70
C THR A 154 3.20 -8.96 12.98
N ILE A 155 3.92 -8.42 11.98
CA ILE A 155 5.05 -9.12 11.35
C ILE A 155 6.18 -9.37 12.36
N SER A 156 6.56 -8.35 13.12
CA SER A 156 7.59 -8.48 14.15
C SER A 156 7.23 -9.55 15.19
N ASP A 157 5.99 -9.50 15.68
CA ASP A 157 5.49 -10.49 16.66
C ASP A 157 5.48 -11.91 16.07
N TYR A 158 5.19 -12.07 14.78
CA TYR A 158 5.28 -13.35 14.08
C TYR A 158 6.71 -13.92 14.10
N PHE A 159 7.72 -13.12 13.74
CA PHE A 159 9.11 -13.57 13.75
C PHE A 159 9.65 -13.77 15.18
N ILE A 160 9.23 -12.96 16.15
CA ILE A 160 9.60 -13.16 17.56
C ILE A 160 9.09 -14.52 18.07
N ARG A 161 7.84 -14.89 17.78
CA ARG A 161 7.29 -16.20 18.16
C ARG A 161 8.01 -17.38 17.50
N LYS A 162 8.57 -17.22 16.31
CA LYS A 162 9.40 -18.26 15.68
C LYS A 162 10.63 -18.60 16.52
N LYS A 163 11.18 -17.64 17.28
CA LYS A 163 12.33 -17.88 18.17
C LYS A 163 12.05 -18.94 19.24
N GLU A 164 10.84 -18.99 19.76
CA GLU A 164 10.44 -19.98 20.76
C GLU A 164 10.52 -21.41 20.22
N ARG A 165 10.35 -21.59 18.91
CA ARG A 165 10.42 -22.89 18.23
C ARG A 165 11.80 -23.21 17.67
N ARG A 166 12.57 -22.22 17.22
CA ARG A 166 13.86 -22.39 16.53
C ARG A 166 15.09 -22.30 17.44
N GLY A 167 14.91 -21.86 18.70
CA GLY A 167 15.97 -21.82 19.71
C GLY A 167 16.77 -20.52 19.75
N THR A 168 17.84 -20.52 20.56
CA THR A 168 18.58 -19.29 20.92
C THR A 168 19.39 -18.69 19.78
N ASP A 169 19.78 -19.46 18.78
CA ASP A 169 20.61 -19.01 17.66
C ASP A 169 19.78 -18.32 16.57
N TYR A 170 18.47 -18.30 16.69
CA TYR A 170 17.58 -17.64 15.77
C TYR A 170 17.45 -16.15 16.11
N ASP A 171 17.76 -15.27 15.14
CA ASP A 171 17.57 -13.83 15.26
C ASP A 171 16.32 -13.36 14.49
N PRO A 172 15.22 -13.09 15.21
CA PRO A 172 13.95 -12.69 14.58
C PRO A 172 14.03 -11.35 13.84
N PHE A 173 14.90 -10.44 14.26
CA PHE A 173 15.02 -9.12 13.62
C PHE A 173 15.75 -9.22 12.28
N THR A 174 16.80 -10.01 12.21
CA THR A 174 17.48 -10.30 10.95
C THR A 174 16.55 -11.00 9.96
N ASP A 175 15.83 -12.03 10.37
CA ASP A 175 14.87 -12.73 9.51
C ASP A 175 13.74 -11.82 9.04
N MET A 176 13.15 -11.00 9.93
CA MET A 176 12.15 -10.02 9.57
C MET A 176 12.66 -9.01 8.53
N ASN A 177 13.87 -8.48 8.72
CA ASN A 177 14.48 -7.54 7.79
C ASN A 177 14.74 -8.20 6.43
N MET A 178 15.27 -9.43 6.42
CA MET A 178 15.49 -10.19 5.19
C MET A 178 14.18 -10.51 4.48
N PHE A 179 13.13 -10.86 5.20
CA PHE A 179 11.79 -11.04 4.65
C PHE A 179 11.29 -9.76 3.96
N VAL A 180 11.37 -8.60 4.63
CA VAL A 180 10.94 -7.31 4.07
C VAL A 180 11.76 -6.95 2.82
N LEU A 181 13.08 -7.18 2.83
CA LEU A 181 13.94 -6.97 1.66
C LEU A 181 13.57 -7.92 0.51
N THR A 182 13.32 -9.19 0.82
CA THR A 182 12.90 -10.20 -0.17
C THR A 182 11.56 -9.82 -0.79
N LEU A 183 10.58 -9.41 0.01
CA LEU A 183 9.26 -9.00 -0.48
C LEU A 183 9.34 -7.74 -1.35
N LYS A 184 10.17 -6.77 -0.97
CA LYS A 184 10.44 -5.56 -1.79
C LYS A 184 11.12 -5.92 -3.11
N GLY A 185 12.15 -6.78 -3.07
CA GLY A 185 12.84 -7.25 -4.27
C GLY A 185 11.91 -8.01 -5.20
N PHE A 186 11.08 -8.90 -4.65
CA PHE A 186 10.03 -9.61 -5.39
C PHE A 186 9.07 -8.62 -6.07
N ALA A 187 8.52 -7.67 -5.31
CA ALA A 187 7.56 -6.70 -5.83
C ALA A 187 8.15 -5.87 -6.97
N LEU A 188 9.36 -5.30 -6.78
CA LEU A 188 10.04 -4.54 -7.82
C LEU A 188 10.34 -5.38 -9.05
N THR A 189 10.82 -6.61 -8.88
CA THR A 189 11.15 -7.49 -10.01
C THR A 189 9.91 -7.80 -10.83
N PHE A 190 8.87 -8.34 -10.22
CA PHE A 190 7.69 -8.82 -10.95
C PHE A 190 6.80 -7.70 -11.49
N VAL A 191 6.81 -6.52 -10.90
CA VAL A 191 6.06 -5.36 -11.42
C VAL A 191 6.70 -4.82 -12.72
N TYR A 192 8.01 -4.92 -12.88
CA TYR A 192 8.71 -4.40 -14.07
C TYR A 192 8.97 -5.44 -15.16
N ILE A 193 8.86 -6.73 -14.88
CA ILE A 193 8.94 -7.79 -15.92
C ILE A 193 7.71 -7.67 -16.85
N GLU A 194 7.89 -7.64 -18.16
CA GLU A 194 6.78 -7.52 -19.12
C GLU A 194 5.97 -8.80 -19.20
N GLU A 195 6.61 -9.92 -19.46
CA GLU A 195 5.99 -11.24 -19.48
C GLU A 195 6.41 -12.03 -18.25
N THR A 196 5.44 -12.36 -17.39
CA THR A 196 5.70 -13.14 -16.18
C THR A 196 5.50 -14.61 -16.49
N ASP A 197 6.58 -15.39 -16.42
CA ASP A 197 6.48 -16.84 -16.40
C ASP A 197 5.76 -17.27 -15.13
N LYS A 198 4.62 -17.94 -15.32
CA LYS A 198 3.75 -18.37 -14.20
C LYS A 198 4.45 -19.40 -13.31
N LEU A 199 5.24 -20.29 -13.90
CA LEU A 199 5.97 -21.31 -13.14
C LEU A 199 7.04 -20.66 -12.27
N PHE A 200 7.85 -19.78 -12.86
CA PHE A 200 8.86 -19.02 -12.10
C PHE A 200 8.27 -18.16 -10.99
N LEU A 201 7.11 -17.53 -11.25
CA LEU A 201 6.39 -16.77 -10.23
C LEU A 201 5.97 -17.67 -9.06
N GLU A 202 5.36 -18.82 -9.36
CA GLU A 202 4.87 -19.76 -8.37
C GLU A 202 6.02 -20.37 -7.55
N GLU A 203 7.10 -20.78 -8.20
CA GLU A 203 8.31 -21.28 -7.54
C GLU A 203 8.93 -20.23 -6.63
N THR A 204 8.99 -18.97 -7.08
CA THR A 204 9.53 -17.87 -6.27
C THR A 204 8.66 -17.61 -5.04
N VAL A 205 7.33 -17.57 -5.20
CA VAL A 205 6.38 -17.40 -4.09
C VAL A 205 6.49 -18.55 -3.10
N ASN A 206 6.54 -19.81 -3.57
CA ASN A 206 6.72 -20.98 -2.74
C ASN A 206 8.04 -20.92 -1.96
N LYS A 207 9.12 -20.47 -2.62
CA LYS A 207 10.42 -20.33 -1.97
C LYS A 207 10.44 -19.27 -0.88
N ILE A 208 9.76 -18.15 -1.07
CA ILE A 208 9.58 -17.13 -0.02
C ILE A 208 8.83 -17.73 1.16
N ILE A 209 7.73 -18.45 0.91
CA ILE A 209 6.94 -19.10 1.96
C ILE A 209 7.79 -20.10 2.72
N GLU A 210 8.46 -21.04 2.05
CA GLU A 210 9.34 -22.05 2.67
C GLU A 210 10.45 -21.44 3.53
N THR A 211 10.99 -20.29 3.09
CA THR A 211 12.10 -19.63 3.81
C THR A 211 11.61 -18.95 5.09
N TYR A 212 10.45 -18.31 5.05
CA TYR A 212 10.01 -17.43 6.13
C TYR A 212 8.80 -17.94 6.93
N LYS A 213 8.08 -18.98 6.48
CA LYS A 213 7.04 -19.70 7.24
C LYS A 213 7.67 -20.74 8.19
#